data_8d64fca168e078b47f12d735f5b57469
#
_entry.id   8d64fca168e078b47f12d735f5b57469
#
_cell.length_a   1.000
_cell.length_b   1.000
_cell.length_c   1.000
_cell.angle_alpha   90.00
_cell.angle_beta   90.00
_cell.angle_gamma   90.00
#
_symmetry.space_group_name_H-M   'P 1'
#
loop_
_entity.id
_entity.type
_entity.pdbx_description
1 polymer ?
#
loop_
_entity_poly.entity_id
_entity_poly.type
_entity_poly.pdbx_seq_one_letter_code
_entity_poly.pdbx_strand_id
1 'polypeptide(L)'
;PNSHDYINPMDINLNYSEDENPVQLKSDFILSLCELIVGGKNGLEPIEKSVIDRAVINIYRPYLANPEPSKMPILEDLYNELKAMPEPEAQRIASALDLYVNGSLNVFNHRTNVNVNNRIVCYDIKELGKQLKKLGMLIVQDQVWNRVTINRAEHKATRYYVDEFHLLLKEEQTAAYSVEIWKRFRKWGGIPTGITQNVKDLLSSREIENIFENSDFIYMLNQAGGDRQILAKQLNIS
;
A
#
# COMPACT_ATOMS: atom_id res chain seq x y z
N PRO A 1 17.95 -0.46 -12.33
CA PRO A 1 17.09 -0.29 -13.49
C PRO A 1 17.19 -1.40 -14.54
N ASN A 2 17.79 -2.55 -14.22
CA ASN A 2 17.85 -3.70 -15.11
C ASN A 2 17.22 -4.96 -14.50
N SER A 3 16.46 -4.84 -13.44
CA SER A 3 15.65 -5.94 -12.94
C SER A 3 14.51 -6.19 -13.91
N HIS A 4 14.34 -7.43 -14.33
CA HIS A 4 13.18 -7.92 -15.07
C HIS A 4 12.15 -8.56 -14.12
N ASP A 5 12.28 -8.28 -12.82
CA ASP A 5 11.38 -8.77 -11.78
C ASP A 5 10.29 -7.73 -11.53
N TYR A 6 9.06 -8.12 -11.81
CA TYR A 6 7.89 -7.25 -11.72
C TYR A 6 6.90 -7.75 -10.69
N ILE A 7 6.26 -6.81 -10.01
CA ILE A 7 5.14 -7.04 -9.12
C ILE A 7 4.00 -6.14 -9.57
N ASN A 8 2.87 -6.76 -9.86
CA ASN A 8 1.66 -6.06 -10.27
C ASN A 8 0.95 -5.46 -9.04
N PRO A 9 0.81 -4.14 -8.93
CA PRO A 9 0.07 -3.52 -7.85
C PRO A 9 -1.43 -3.88 -7.87
N MET A 10 -1.93 -4.38 -8.99
CA MET A 10 -3.34 -4.75 -9.15
C MET A 10 -3.63 -6.20 -8.73
N ASP A 11 -2.62 -6.99 -8.34
CA ASP A 11 -2.84 -8.36 -7.91
C ASP A 11 -3.79 -8.43 -6.71
N ILE A 12 -4.78 -9.33 -6.80
CA ILE A 12 -5.75 -9.62 -5.76
C ILE A 12 -5.88 -11.13 -5.61
N ASN A 13 -6.21 -11.59 -4.42
CA ASN A 13 -6.64 -12.97 -4.21
C ASN A 13 -8.06 -13.00 -3.68
N LEU A 14 -8.72 -14.14 -3.78
CA LEU A 14 -10.11 -14.32 -3.39
C LEU A 14 -10.25 -15.07 -2.05
N ASN A 15 -9.16 -15.24 -1.29
CA ASN A 15 -9.13 -15.91 0.01
C ASN A 15 -9.60 -15.00 1.15
N TYR A 16 -10.77 -14.41 0.99
CA TYR A 16 -11.41 -13.56 1.99
C TYR A 16 -12.53 -14.32 2.71
N SER A 17 -12.94 -13.86 3.89
CA SER A 17 -14.14 -14.36 4.55
C SER A 17 -15.39 -13.93 3.76
N GLU A 18 -16.49 -14.64 3.96
CA GLU A 18 -17.78 -14.36 3.28
C GLU A 18 -18.28 -12.91 3.53
N ASP A 19 -17.86 -12.31 4.64
CA ASP A 19 -18.26 -10.95 5.03
C ASP A 19 -17.35 -9.83 4.46
N GLU A 20 -16.29 -10.17 3.74
CA GLU A 20 -15.33 -9.19 3.24
C GLU A 20 -15.25 -9.17 1.71
N ASN A 21 -15.30 -7.96 1.15
CA ASN A 21 -15.15 -7.75 -0.29
C ASN A 21 -13.68 -7.44 -0.64
N PRO A 22 -12.98 -8.36 -1.35
CA PRO A 22 -11.58 -8.15 -1.70
C PRO A 22 -11.36 -6.91 -2.60
N VAL A 23 -12.35 -6.54 -3.41
CA VAL A 23 -12.27 -5.35 -4.28
C VAL A 23 -12.32 -4.07 -3.48
N GLN A 24 -13.07 -4.03 -2.37
CA GLN A 24 -13.13 -2.84 -1.52
C GLN A 24 -11.77 -2.51 -0.92
N LEU A 25 -11.07 -3.50 -0.35
CA LEU A 25 -9.71 -3.31 0.16
C LEU A 25 -8.72 -2.92 -0.93
N LYS A 26 -8.87 -3.51 -2.11
CA LYS A 26 -8.05 -3.14 -3.27
C LYS A 26 -8.36 -1.71 -3.72
N SER A 27 -9.61 -1.26 -3.66
CA SER A 27 -9.97 0.14 -3.94
C SER A 27 -9.28 1.11 -2.98
N ASP A 28 -9.28 0.82 -1.67
CA ASP A 28 -8.57 1.63 -0.67
C ASP A 28 -7.05 1.69 -0.95
N PHE A 29 -6.46 0.58 -1.36
CA PHE A 29 -5.07 0.55 -1.80
C PHE A 29 -4.84 1.41 -3.05
N ILE A 30 -5.69 1.29 -4.07
CA ILE A 30 -5.57 2.06 -5.33
C ILE A 30 -5.79 3.55 -5.08
N LEU A 31 -6.70 3.94 -4.19
CA LEU A 31 -6.84 5.32 -3.75
C LEU A 31 -5.53 5.86 -3.17
N SER A 32 -4.87 5.10 -2.30
CA SER A 32 -3.57 5.46 -1.72
C SER A 32 -2.47 5.55 -2.78
N LEU A 33 -2.47 4.63 -3.74
CA LEU A 33 -1.54 4.62 -4.88
C LEU A 33 -1.73 5.89 -5.74
N CYS A 34 -2.96 6.21 -6.09
CA CYS A 34 -3.30 7.41 -6.87
C CYS A 34 -2.96 8.69 -6.11
N GLU A 35 -3.16 8.75 -4.80
CA GLU A 35 -2.75 9.90 -3.98
C GLU A 35 -1.24 10.15 -4.07
N LEU A 36 -0.43 9.09 -3.99
CA LEU A 36 1.02 9.22 -4.13
C LEU A 36 1.46 9.65 -5.54
N ILE A 37 0.72 9.24 -6.57
CA ILE A 37 1.01 9.55 -7.98
C ILE A 37 0.57 10.97 -8.35
N VAL A 38 -0.67 11.33 -8.02
CA VAL A 38 -1.23 12.65 -8.34
C VAL A 38 -0.55 13.73 -7.52
N GLY A 39 -0.23 13.42 -6.28
CA GLY A 39 0.40 14.37 -5.36
C GLY A 39 -0.54 15.50 -4.94
N GLY A 40 0.06 16.49 -4.30
CA GLY A 40 -0.66 17.69 -3.85
C GLY A 40 -0.70 17.83 -2.33
N LYS A 41 -1.00 19.04 -1.85
CA LYS A 41 -1.01 19.34 -0.41
C LYS A 41 -2.25 18.77 0.31
N ASN A 42 -3.34 18.56 -0.44
CA ASN A 42 -4.65 18.23 0.11
C ASN A 42 -5.08 16.79 -0.19
N GLY A 43 -4.20 15.97 -0.79
CA GLY A 43 -4.55 14.60 -1.21
C GLY A 43 -5.56 14.59 -2.38
N LEU A 44 -6.35 13.50 -2.47
CA LEU A 44 -7.39 13.35 -3.48
C LEU A 44 -8.70 14.01 -3.05
N GLU A 45 -9.31 14.74 -3.97
CA GLU A 45 -10.64 15.33 -3.77
C GLU A 45 -11.73 14.25 -3.74
N PRO A 46 -12.90 14.51 -3.10
CA PRO A 46 -13.97 13.52 -3.01
C PRO A 46 -14.46 12.98 -4.37
N ILE A 47 -14.51 13.82 -5.39
CA ILE A 47 -14.91 13.41 -6.75
C ILE A 47 -13.84 12.51 -7.36
N GLU A 48 -12.55 12.81 -7.15
CA GLU A 48 -11.44 11.99 -7.60
C GLU A 48 -11.49 10.60 -6.97
N LYS A 49 -11.74 10.52 -5.67
CA LYS A 49 -11.93 9.24 -4.98
C LYS A 49 -13.08 8.43 -5.58
N SER A 50 -14.21 9.09 -5.87
CA SER A 50 -15.38 8.43 -6.47
C SER A 50 -15.10 7.88 -7.88
N VAL A 51 -14.40 8.61 -8.75
CA VAL A 51 -14.09 8.13 -10.10
C VAL A 51 -13.05 7.00 -10.07
N ILE A 52 -12.08 7.05 -9.15
CA ILE A 52 -11.11 5.97 -8.96
C ILE A 52 -11.82 4.69 -8.49
N ASP A 53 -12.65 4.77 -7.46
CA ASP A 53 -13.38 3.62 -6.92
C ASP A 53 -14.25 2.95 -7.99
N ARG A 54 -14.99 3.74 -8.76
CA ARG A 54 -15.80 3.24 -9.89
C ARG A 54 -14.94 2.56 -10.96
N ALA A 55 -13.80 3.14 -11.31
CA ALA A 55 -12.86 2.54 -12.25
C ALA A 55 -12.33 1.20 -11.73
N VAL A 56 -11.95 1.13 -10.47
CA VAL A 56 -11.48 -0.11 -9.83
C VAL A 56 -12.55 -1.20 -9.91
N ILE A 57 -13.78 -0.90 -9.52
CA ILE A 57 -14.90 -1.86 -9.61
C ILE A 57 -15.04 -2.39 -11.04
N ASN A 58 -14.98 -1.51 -12.04
CA ASN A 58 -15.16 -1.88 -13.44
C ASN A 58 -14.06 -2.81 -13.96
N ILE A 59 -12.79 -2.50 -13.69
CA ILE A 59 -11.66 -3.29 -14.24
C ILE A 59 -11.55 -4.68 -13.62
N TYR A 60 -12.08 -4.89 -12.40
CA TYR A 60 -12.06 -6.22 -11.77
C TYR A 60 -13.24 -7.12 -12.17
N ARG A 61 -14.30 -6.59 -12.78
CA ARG A 61 -15.48 -7.39 -13.19
C ARG A 61 -15.12 -8.61 -14.04
N PRO A 62 -14.27 -8.52 -15.09
CA PRO A 62 -13.92 -9.69 -15.90
C PRO A 62 -13.18 -10.77 -15.10
N TYR A 63 -12.29 -10.36 -14.19
CA TYR A 63 -11.56 -11.29 -13.33
C TYR A 63 -12.48 -11.96 -12.30
N LEU A 64 -13.37 -11.21 -11.67
CA LEU A 64 -14.32 -11.77 -10.69
C LEU A 64 -15.34 -12.72 -11.32
N ALA A 65 -15.75 -12.48 -12.57
CA ALA A 65 -16.65 -13.36 -13.30
C ALA A 65 -15.96 -14.68 -13.68
N ASN A 66 -14.68 -14.67 -13.98
CA ASN A 66 -13.88 -15.84 -14.33
C ASN A 66 -12.41 -15.59 -13.91
N PRO A 67 -12.00 -16.07 -12.71
CA PRO A 67 -10.67 -15.81 -12.14
C PRO A 67 -9.55 -16.54 -12.89
N GLU A 68 -9.12 -15.98 -13.98
CA GLU A 68 -7.97 -16.44 -14.76
C GLU A 68 -6.81 -15.44 -14.62
N PRO A 69 -5.54 -15.88 -14.49
CA PRO A 69 -4.39 -14.99 -14.39
C PRO A 69 -4.29 -13.97 -15.54
N SER A 70 -4.75 -14.34 -16.74
CA SER A 70 -4.76 -13.47 -17.93
C SER A 70 -5.74 -12.30 -17.81
N LYS A 71 -6.77 -12.43 -16.95
CA LYS A 71 -7.80 -11.41 -16.70
C LYS A 71 -7.48 -10.51 -15.51
N MET A 72 -6.42 -10.80 -14.77
CA MET A 72 -5.95 -9.93 -13.68
C MET A 72 -5.62 -8.55 -14.27
N PRO A 73 -6.21 -7.46 -13.77
CA PRO A 73 -5.87 -6.13 -14.26
C PRO A 73 -4.40 -5.79 -14.04
N ILE A 74 -3.89 -4.87 -14.84
CA ILE A 74 -2.62 -4.16 -14.64
C ILE A 74 -2.89 -2.64 -14.56
N LEU A 75 -1.87 -1.85 -14.29
CA LEU A 75 -2.04 -0.41 -14.13
C LEU A 75 -2.58 0.28 -15.39
N GLU A 76 -2.25 -0.24 -16.58
CA GLU A 76 -2.77 0.22 -17.86
C GLU A 76 -4.30 0.06 -17.97
N ASP A 77 -4.88 -0.98 -17.38
CA ASP A 77 -6.34 -1.17 -17.39
C ASP A 77 -7.03 -0.05 -16.60
N LEU A 78 -6.48 0.33 -15.45
CA LEU A 78 -6.96 1.47 -14.67
C LEU A 78 -6.83 2.78 -15.44
N TYR A 79 -5.68 3.01 -16.08
CA TYR A 79 -5.44 4.17 -16.91
C TYR A 79 -6.46 4.30 -18.04
N ASN A 80 -6.69 3.21 -18.78
CA ASN A 80 -7.62 3.19 -19.90
C ASN A 80 -9.07 3.40 -19.45
N GLU A 81 -9.48 2.80 -18.32
CA GLU A 81 -10.80 2.99 -17.75
C GLU A 81 -11.04 4.44 -17.34
N LEU A 82 -10.09 5.06 -16.62
CA LEU A 82 -10.17 6.49 -16.24
C LEU A 82 -10.19 7.40 -17.47
N LYS A 83 -9.39 7.10 -18.49
CA LYS A 83 -9.34 7.87 -19.72
C LYS A 83 -10.63 7.81 -20.53
N ALA A 84 -11.39 6.72 -20.40
CA ALA A 84 -12.69 6.55 -21.05
C ALA A 84 -13.83 7.29 -20.31
N MET A 85 -13.63 7.69 -19.06
CA MET A 85 -14.62 8.43 -18.29
C MET A 85 -14.71 9.91 -18.74
N PRO A 86 -15.93 10.51 -18.78
CA PRO A 86 -16.08 11.88 -19.24
C PRO A 86 -15.68 12.95 -18.19
N GLU A 87 -15.55 12.58 -16.94
CA GLU A 87 -15.27 13.51 -15.84
C GLU A 87 -13.84 14.09 -15.94
N PRO A 88 -13.68 15.42 -15.80
CA PRO A 88 -12.37 16.06 -15.83
C PRO A 88 -11.39 15.52 -14.77
N GLU A 89 -11.93 15.13 -13.63
CA GLU A 89 -11.16 14.53 -12.53
C GLU A 89 -10.54 13.18 -12.95
N ALA A 90 -11.29 12.35 -13.67
CA ALA A 90 -10.78 11.10 -14.22
C ALA A 90 -9.68 11.34 -15.25
N GLN A 91 -9.83 12.34 -16.12
CA GLN A 91 -8.83 12.74 -17.10
C GLN A 91 -7.55 13.25 -16.42
N ARG A 92 -7.69 14.02 -15.33
CA ARG A 92 -6.56 14.51 -14.54
C ARG A 92 -5.75 13.35 -13.95
N ILE A 93 -6.44 12.38 -13.35
CA ILE A 93 -5.80 11.19 -12.75
C ILE A 93 -5.15 10.34 -13.83
N ALA A 94 -5.84 10.09 -14.95
CA ALA A 94 -5.27 9.35 -16.07
C ALA A 94 -3.99 10.03 -16.58
N SER A 95 -3.99 11.37 -16.71
CA SER A 95 -2.81 12.12 -17.14
C SER A 95 -1.63 11.98 -16.15
N ALA A 96 -1.90 11.91 -14.85
CA ALA A 96 -0.86 11.67 -13.85
C ALA A 96 -0.33 10.23 -13.90
N LEU A 97 -1.20 9.25 -14.19
CA LEU A 97 -0.83 7.85 -14.35
C LEU A 97 -0.02 7.59 -15.61
N ASP A 98 -0.12 8.43 -16.63
CA ASP A 98 0.56 8.22 -17.93
C ASP A 98 2.07 8.02 -17.80
N LEU A 99 2.71 8.73 -16.87
CA LEU A 99 4.14 8.58 -16.57
C LEU A 99 4.50 7.15 -16.09
N TYR A 100 3.57 6.50 -15.40
CA TYR A 100 3.74 5.17 -14.79
C TYR A 100 3.21 4.03 -15.68
N VAL A 101 2.49 4.34 -16.73
CA VAL A 101 1.96 3.38 -17.70
C VAL A 101 2.75 3.42 -19.01
N ASN A 102 2.83 4.58 -19.65
CA ASN A 102 3.47 4.77 -20.94
C ASN A 102 4.85 5.44 -20.86
N GLY A 103 5.16 6.06 -19.72
CA GLY A 103 6.36 6.85 -19.51
C GLY A 103 7.53 6.06 -18.92
N SER A 104 8.53 6.80 -18.46
CA SER A 104 9.79 6.26 -17.94
C SER A 104 9.71 5.55 -16.58
N LEU A 105 8.59 5.66 -15.88
CA LEU A 105 8.38 5.07 -14.55
C LEU A 105 7.43 3.85 -14.59
N ASN A 106 7.34 3.16 -15.71
CA ASN A 106 6.38 2.08 -15.97
C ASN A 106 6.73 0.73 -15.32
N VAL A 107 7.67 0.70 -14.38
CA VAL A 107 8.14 -0.53 -13.70
C VAL A 107 7.00 -1.31 -13.01
N PHE A 108 5.92 -0.65 -12.63
CA PHE A 108 4.75 -1.27 -12.00
C PHE A 108 3.60 -1.58 -12.97
N ASN A 109 3.77 -1.31 -14.26
CA ASN A 109 2.78 -1.62 -15.29
C ASN A 109 3.05 -2.98 -15.97
N HIS A 110 3.29 -4.00 -15.16
CA HIS A 110 3.57 -5.36 -15.63
C HIS A 110 2.86 -6.39 -14.75
N ARG A 111 2.58 -7.56 -15.31
CA ARG A 111 2.10 -8.70 -14.54
C ARG A 111 3.22 -9.22 -13.63
N THR A 112 2.87 -9.71 -12.46
CA THR A 112 3.83 -10.34 -11.55
C THR A 112 4.46 -11.55 -12.23
N ASN A 113 5.78 -11.57 -12.26
CA ASN A 113 6.58 -12.64 -12.87
C ASN A 113 7.58 -13.27 -11.90
N VAL A 114 7.52 -12.89 -10.62
CA VAL A 114 8.39 -13.42 -9.56
C VAL A 114 7.63 -14.36 -8.65
N ASN A 115 8.33 -15.35 -8.10
CA ASN A 115 7.75 -16.25 -7.12
C ASN A 115 7.89 -15.66 -5.71
N VAL A 116 6.81 -15.14 -5.17
CA VAL A 116 6.73 -14.59 -3.81
C VAL A 116 6.23 -15.62 -2.77
N ASN A 117 6.14 -16.92 -3.13
CA ASN A 117 5.58 -17.95 -2.26
C ASN A 117 6.62 -18.60 -1.32
N ASN A 118 7.83 -18.07 -1.26
CA ASN A 118 8.86 -18.56 -0.35
C ASN A 118 8.52 -18.25 1.11
N ARG A 119 9.08 -19.06 2.03
CA ARG A 119 8.93 -18.87 3.49
C ARG A 119 9.50 -17.53 3.96
N ILE A 120 10.60 -17.10 3.35
CA ILE A 120 11.25 -15.80 3.60
C ILE A 120 11.34 -15.09 2.26
N VAL A 121 10.78 -13.89 2.21
CA VAL A 121 10.83 -13.01 1.04
C VAL A 121 11.37 -11.66 1.48
N CYS A 122 12.33 -11.14 0.75
CA CYS A 122 12.87 -9.79 0.93
C CYS A 122 12.59 -8.97 -0.32
N TYR A 123 11.93 -7.84 -0.15
CA TYR A 123 11.71 -6.87 -1.21
C TYR A 123 12.77 -5.77 -1.10
N ASP A 124 13.77 -5.82 -1.95
CA ASP A 124 14.76 -4.74 -2.05
C ASP A 124 14.24 -3.64 -2.97
N ILE A 125 13.88 -2.52 -2.37
CA ILE A 125 13.36 -1.33 -3.07
C ILE A 125 14.40 -0.19 -3.16
N LYS A 126 15.65 -0.45 -2.82
CA LYS A 126 16.73 0.55 -2.78
C LYS A 126 16.93 1.23 -4.14
N GLU A 127 16.90 0.46 -5.20
CA GLU A 127 17.15 0.92 -6.57
C GLU A 127 15.96 1.64 -7.22
N LEU A 128 14.80 1.70 -6.57
CA LEU A 128 13.61 2.39 -7.12
C LEU A 128 13.77 3.92 -7.18
N GLY A 129 14.77 4.47 -6.48
CA GLY A 129 14.96 5.92 -6.41
C GLY A 129 13.87 6.63 -5.59
N LYS A 130 14.04 7.94 -5.40
CA LYS A 130 13.17 8.71 -4.50
C LYS A 130 11.70 8.76 -4.93
N GLN A 131 11.43 8.83 -6.24
CA GLN A 131 10.07 8.96 -6.77
C GLN A 131 9.25 7.69 -6.61
N LEU A 132 9.88 6.53 -6.77
CA LEU A 132 9.19 5.23 -6.72
C LEU A 132 9.27 4.55 -5.34
N LYS A 133 10.12 5.05 -4.42
CA LYS A 133 10.34 4.40 -3.12
C LYS A 133 9.04 4.28 -2.32
N LYS A 134 8.27 5.36 -2.17
CA LYS A 134 6.99 5.32 -1.44
C LYS A 134 5.96 4.41 -2.11
N LEU A 135 5.87 4.49 -3.45
CA LEU A 135 5.01 3.59 -4.23
C LEU A 135 5.42 2.13 -4.03
N GLY A 136 6.72 1.84 -4.11
CA GLY A 136 7.24 0.50 -3.85
C GLY A 136 6.91 0.00 -2.45
N MET A 137 7.06 0.83 -1.41
CA MET A 137 6.69 0.47 -0.04
C MET A 137 5.19 0.16 0.08
N LEU A 138 4.34 0.99 -0.51
CA LEU A 138 2.89 0.79 -0.51
C LEU A 138 2.50 -0.51 -1.23
N ILE A 139 3.11 -0.78 -2.39
CA ILE A 139 2.87 -2.01 -3.18
C ILE A 139 3.34 -3.25 -2.39
N VAL A 140 4.51 -3.19 -1.76
CA VAL A 140 5.00 -4.29 -0.90
C VAL A 140 4.03 -4.54 0.25
N GLN A 141 3.52 -3.50 0.91
CA GLN A 141 2.55 -3.65 2.00
C GLN A 141 1.27 -4.36 1.52
N ASP A 142 0.77 -4.02 0.36
CA ASP A 142 -0.39 -4.69 -0.24
C ASP A 142 -0.09 -6.16 -0.61
N GLN A 143 1.09 -6.45 -1.16
CA GLN A 143 1.53 -7.82 -1.43
C GLN A 143 1.66 -8.66 -0.14
N VAL A 144 2.17 -8.06 0.93
CA VAL A 144 2.22 -8.72 2.24
C VAL A 144 0.82 -8.97 2.79
N TRP A 145 -0.10 -8.04 2.60
CA TRP A 145 -1.51 -8.23 2.96
C TRP A 145 -2.12 -9.42 2.21
N ASN A 146 -1.93 -9.50 0.90
CA ASN A 146 -2.35 -10.65 0.11
C ASN A 146 -1.76 -11.96 0.68
N ARG A 147 -0.51 -11.94 1.11
CA ARG A 147 0.13 -13.12 1.73
C ARG A 147 -0.49 -13.48 3.09
N VAL A 148 -0.82 -12.49 3.90
CA VAL A 148 -1.51 -12.69 5.18
C VAL A 148 -2.85 -13.40 4.97
N THR A 149 -3.63 -12.99 3.98
CA THR A 149 -4.93 -13.60 3.69
C THR A 149 -4.80 -15.06 3.24
N ILE A 150 -3.81 -15.37 2.39
CA ILE A 150 -3.52 -16.74 1.96
C ILE A 150 -3.06 -17.59 3.16
N ASN A 151 -2.10 -17.10 3.94
CA ASN A 151 -1.55 -17.82 5.08
C ASN A 151 -2.60 -18.07 6.17
N ARG A 152 -3.53 -17.14 6.37
CA ARG A 152 -4.65 -17.33 7.31
C ARG A 152 -5.48 -18.56 6.94
N ALA A 153 -5.82 -18.72 5.67
CA ALA A 153 -6.57 -19.90 5.19
C ALA A 153 -5.82 -21.22 5.49
N GLU A 154 -4.49 -21.15 5.55
CA GLU A 154 -3.61 -22.28 5.88
C GLU A 154 -3.23 -22.35 7.38
N HIS A 155 -3.84 -21.52 8.23
CA HIS A 155 -3.51 -21.39 9.68
C HIS A 155 -2.04 -21.05 9.95
N LYS A 156 -1.40 -20.28 9.09
CA LYS A 156 0.00 -19.83 9.21
C LYS A 156 0.08 -18.37 9.58
N ALA A 157 0.94 -18.02 10.53
CA ALA A 157 1.27 -16.63 10.85
C ALA A 157 2.18 -16.02 9.78
N THR A 158 2.02 -14.71 9.54
CA THR A 158 2.88 -13.93 8.66
C THR A 158 3.57 -12.82 9.44
N ARG A 159 4.90 -12.76 9.38
CA ARG A 159 5.70 -11.68 9.95
C ARG A 159 6.07 -10.69 8.86
N TYR A 160 5.81 -9.42 9.10
CA TYR A 160 6.13 -8.34 8.19
C TYR A 160 7.03 -7.31 8.87
N TYR A 161 8.22 -7.12 8.33
CA TYR A 161 9.17 -6.11 8.80
C TYR A 161 9.29 -5.02 7.73
N VAL A 162 9.04 -3.78 8.11
CA VAL A 162 9.13 -2.64 7.20
C VAL A 162 10.06 -1.58 7.75
N ASP A 163 11.18 -1.36 7.06
CA ASP A 163 12.12 -0.30 7.37
C ASP A 163 11.63 1.03 6.80
N GLU A 164 12.05 2.14 7.41
CA GLU A 164 11.62 3.51 7.05
C GLU A 164 10.08 3.68 7.09
N PHE A 165 9.41 2.97 8.01
CA PHE A 165 7.95 2.91 8.12
C PHE A 165 7.26 4.28 8.12
N HIS A 166 7.92 5.31 8.70
CA HIS A 166 7.41 6.68 8.73
C HIS A 166 7.08 7.25 7.34
N LEU A 167 7.67 6.71 6.26
CA LEU A 167 7.38 7.16 4.89
C LEU A 167 5.95 6.81 4.43
N LEU A 168 5.34 5.76 5.00
CA LEU A 168 3.95 5.39 4.73
C LEU A 168 2.93 6.23 5.49
N LEU A 169 3.38 7.06 6.44
CA LEU A 169 2.51 7.85 7.30
C LEU A 169 2.49 9.35 6.95
N LYS A 170 3.13 9.75 5.85
CA LYS A 170 3.24 11.17 5.47
C LYS A 170 2.02 11.72 4.76
N GLU A 171 1.43 10.95 3.87
CA GLU A 171 0.22 11.30 3.11
C GLU A 171 -1.02 10.72 3.80
N GLU A 172 -2.12 11.48 3.81
CA GLU A 172 -3.33 11.17 4.58
C GLU A 172 -3.95 9.82 4.20
N GLN A 173 -4.23 9.61 2.92
CA GLN A 173 -4.85 8.37 2.44
C GLN A 173 -3.93 7.16 2.63
N THR A 174 -2.64 7.32 2.38
CA THR A 174 -1.63 6.27 2.56
C THR A 174 -1.47 5.91 4.03
N ALA A 175 -1.49 6.91 4.92
CA ALA A 175 -1.44 6.67 6.37
C ALA A 175 -2.69 5.93 6.84
N ALA A 176 -3.87 6.37 6.43
CA ALA A 176 -5.14 5.72 6.78
C ALA A 176 -5.17 4.25 6.31
N TYR A 177 -4.77 3.98 5.07
CA TYR A 177 -4.65 2.62 4.56
C TYR A 177 -3.65 1.78 5.37
N SER A 178 -2.47 2.35 5.67
CA SER A 178 -1.43 1.64 6.44
C SER A 178 -1.90 1.27 7.85
N VAL A 179 -2.63 2.17 8.52
CA VAL A 179 -3.22 1.91 9.84
C VAL A 179 -4.30 0.84 9.77
N GLU A 180 -5.16 0.89 8.76
CA GLU A 180 -6.21 -0.11 8.58
C GLU A 180 -5.61 -1.51 8.38
N ILE A 181 -4.60 -1.63 7.52
CA ILE A 181 -3.86 -2.89 7.32
C ILE A 181 -3.19 -3.35 8.61
N TRP A 182 -2.58 -2.44 9.38
CA TRP A 182 -1.95 -2.75 10.67
C TRP A 182 -2.95 -3.36 11.65
N LYS A 183 -4.13 -2.77 11.80
CA LYS A 183 -5.22 -3.30 12.64
C LYS A 183 -5.71 -4.66 12.15
N ARG A 184 -5.82 -4.85 10.83
CA ARG A 184 -6.27 -6.11 10.24
C ARG A 184 -5.25 -7.23 10.40
N PHE A 185 -3.95 -6.95 10.33
CA PHE A 185 -2.91 -7.94 10.55
C PHE A 185 -3.13 -8.72 11.85
N ARG A 186 -3.44 -8.03 12.94
CA ARG A 186 -3.68 -8.67 14.25
C ARG A 186 -4.80 -9.72 14.18
N LYS A 187 -5.92 -9.41 13.52
CA LYS A 187 -7.07 -10.32 13.39
C LYS A 187 -6.79 -11.48 12.43
N TRP A 188 -5.85 -11.30 11.51
CA TRP A 188 -5.58 -12.22 10.41
C TRP A 188 -4.30 -13.03 10.57
N GLY A 189 -3.71 -13.03 11.78
CA GLY A 189 -2.49 -13.78 12.06
C GLY A 189 -1.22 -13.15 11.48
N GLY A 190 -1.28 -11.86 11.14
CA GLY A 190 -0.14 -11.05 10.74
C GLY A 190 0.53 -10.41 11.97
N ILE A 191 1.85 -10.27 11.92
CA ILE A 191 2.65 -9.62 12.95
C ILE A 191 3.48 -8.53 12.27
N PRO A 192 2.96 -7.30 12.18
CA PRO A 192 3.68 -6.19 11.57
C PRO A 192 4.70 -5.61 12.54
N THR A 193 5.85 -5.19 12.01
CA THR A 193 6.92 -4.52 12.74
C THR A 193 7.43 -3.33 11.91
N GLY A 194 7.08 -2.13 12.35
CA GLY A 194 7.58 -0.89 11.76
C GLY A 194 8.92 -0.50 12.37
N ILE A 195 9.90 -0.20 11.52
CA ILE A 195 11.24 0.24 11.93
C ILE A 195 11.44 1.66 11.40
N THR A 196 11.94 2.55 12.24
CA THR A 196 12.24 3.92 11.83
C THR A 196 13.40 4.48 12.64
N GLN A 197 14.21 5.31 11.98
CA GLN A 197 15.22 6.13 12.61
C GLN A 197 14.73 7.57 12.84
N ASN A 198 13.63 7.96 12.19
CA ASN A 198 13.12 9.33 12.21
C ASN A 198 11.87 9.43 13.08
N VAL A 199 12.11 9.61 14.38
CA VAL A 199 11.06 9.75 15.39
C VAL A 199 10.18 10.98 15.14
N LYS A 200 10.77 12.11 14.73
CA LYS A 200 10.01 13.34 14.48
C LYS A 200 9.03 13.20 13.32
N ASP A 201 9.46 12.59 12.22
CA ASP A 201 8.59 12.33 11.07
C ASP A 201 7.49 11.34 11.44
N LEU A 202 7.83 10.31 12.21
CA LEU A 202 6.86 9.35 12.71
C LEU A 202 5.77 10.04 13.55
N LEU A 203 6.18 10.85 14.54
CA LEU A 203 5.26 11.52 15.47
C LEU A 203 4.52 12.71 14.84
N SER A 204 4.89 13.16 13.65
CA SER A 204 4.16 14.18 12.91
C SER A 204 2.86 13.67 12.27
N SER A 205 2.72 12.36 12.13
CA SER A 205 1.50 11.73 11.61
C SER A 205 0.40 11.71 12.68
N ARG A 206 -0.80 12.10 12.28
CA ARG A 206 -1.99 11.99 13.14
C ARG A 206 -2.36 10.53 13.43
N GLU A 207 -1.97 9.62 12.56
CA GLU A 207 -2.29 8.20 12.64
C GLU A 207 -1.33 7.42 13.55
N ILE A 208 -0.25 8.05 14.03
CA ILE A 208 0.75 7.33 14.84
C ILE A 208 0.19 6.81 16.17
N GLU A 209 -0.74 7.55 16.78
CA GLU A 209 -1.39 7.12 18.03
C GLU A 209 -2.10 5.78 17.84
N ASN A 210 -2.80 5.63 16.72
CA ASN A 210 -3.44 4.35 16.34
C ASN A 210 -2.42 3.20 16.23
N ILE A 211 -1.23 3.46 15.69
CA ILE A 211 -0.17 2.45 15.59
C ILE A 211 0.35 2.07 16.97
N PHE A 212 0.60 3.03 17.86
CA PHE A 212 1.07 2.77 19.21
C PHE A 212 0.03 1.99 20.04
N GLU A 213 -1.24 2.37 19.99
CA GLU A 213 -2.33 1.69 20.67
C GLU A 213 -2.53 0.24 20.20
N ASN A 214 -2.19 -0.04 18.94
CA ASN A 214 -2.29 -1.37 18.35
C ASN A 214 -0.96 -2.14 18.33
N SER A 215 0.08 -1.63 19.01
CA SER A 215 1.39 -2.26 19.12
C SER A 215 1.56 -2.93 20.48
N ASP A 216 1.78 -4.23 20.50
CA ASP A 216 2.01 -4.97 21.75
C ASP A 216 3.40 -4.69 22.33
N PHE A 217 4.38 -4.31 21.49
CA PHE A 217 5.75 -4.05 21.90
C PHE A 217 6.29 -2.80 21.19
N ILE A 218 6.98 -1.95 21.94
CA ILE A 218 7.72 -0.79 21.43
C ILE A 218 9.16 -0.92 21.89
N TYR A 219 10.07 -1.14 20.93
CA TYR A 219 11.50 -1.21 21.18
C TYR A 219 12.16 0.13 20.88
N MET A 220 12.81 0.69 21.89
CA MET A 220 13.61 1.92 21.74
C MET A 220 15.08 1.56 21.92
N LEU A 221 15.84 1.75 20.86
CA LEU A 221 17.30 1.73 20.93
C LEU A 221 17.81 3.09 21.40
N ASN A 222 19.14 3.29 21.42
CA ASN A 222 19.73 4.55 21.87
C ASN A 222 19.22 5.73 21.02
N GLN A 223 18.62 6.71 21.66
CA GLN A 223 18.03 7.88 21.05
C GLN A 223 18.82 9.16 21.39
N ALA A 224 18.83 10.13 20.48
CA ALA A 224 19.30 11.46 20.77
C ALA A 224 18.47 12.12 21.89
N GLY A 225 19.08 12.99 22.70
CA GLY A 225 18.44 13.53 23.92
C GLY A 225 17.09 14.22 23.66
N GLY A 226 16.95 14.95 22.54
CA GLY A 226 15.69 15.59 22.17
C GLY A 226 14.57 14.59 21.80
N ASP A 227 14.92 13.53 21.09
CA ASP A 227 13.97 12.51 20.66
C ASP A 227 13.48 11.66 21.84
N ARG A 228 14.35 11.41 22.83
CA ARG A 228 13.96 10.75 24.10
C ARG A 228 12.86 11.49 24.83
N GLN A 229 12.98 12.81 24.96
CA GLN A 229 11.96 13.61 25.66
C GLN A 229 10.61 13.60 24.93
N ILE A 230 10.64 13.66 23.60
CA ILE A 230 9.43 13.61 22.78
C ILE A 230 8.75 12.25 22.92
N LEU A 231 9.51 11.16 22.80
CA LEU A 231 9.00 9.79 22.97
C LEU A 231 8.47 9.55 24.38
N ALA A 232 9.20 9.97 25.42
CA ALA A 232 8.76 9.82 26.81
C ALA A 232 7.40 10.50 27.03
N LYS A 233 7.23 11.72 26.51
CA LYS A 233 5.95 12.43 26.57
C LYS A 233 4.84 11.72 25.81
N GLN A 234 5.10 11.26 24.60
CA GLN A 234 4.10 10.60 23.75
C GLN A 234 3.67 9.26 24.32
N LEU A 235 4.59 8.49 24.88
CA LEU A 235 4.34 7.18 25.47
C LEU A 235 3.99 7.24 26.97
N ASN A 236 3.92 8.44 27.53
CA ASN A 236 3.62 8.67 28.95
C ASN A 236 4.52 7.86 29.90
N ILE A 237 5.82 7.81 29.60
CA ILE A 237 6.85 7.14 30.40
C ILE A 237 7.80 8.16 31.01
N SER A 238 8.26 7.88 32.24
CA SER A 238 9.20 8.73 33.01
C SER A 238 10.66 8.38 32.74
#